data_c76457733afc96adc53d881efa7b1e99
#
_entry.id   c76457733afc96adc53d881efa7b1e99
#
_cell.length_a   1.000
_cell.length_b   1.000
_cell.length_c   1.000
_cell.angle_alpha   90.00
_cell.angle_beta   90.00
_cell.angle_gamma   90.00
#
_symmetry.space_group_name_H-M   'P 1'
#
loop_
_entity.id
_entity.type
_entity.pdbx_description
1 polymer ?
#
loop_
_entity_poly.entity_id
_entity_poly.type
_entity_poly.pdbx_seq_one_letter_code
_entity_poly.pdbx_strand_id
1 'polypeptide(L)'
;MSREIIFASAARREFDETILWYDDQQPGLGGEFEAEVNRVIEEIQKNPERFRLVGVTTRKARLLHRFDRYSICFYVRPDHIGIVSVFDGARNPAELRRRLK
;
A
#
# COMPACT_ATOMS: atom_id res chain seq x y z
N MET A 1 -16.39 -12.85 -5.99
CA MET A 1 -15.93 -12.80 -4.60
C MET A 1 -14.62 -12.06 -4.51
N SER A 2 -14.45 -11.29 -3.44
CA SER A 2 -13.19 -10.59 -3.21
C SER A 2 -12.09 -11.56 -2.78
N ARG A 3 -10.86 -11.32 -3.26
CA ARG A 3 -9.69 -12.06 -2.80
C ARG A 3 -9.30 -11.59 -1.41
N GLU A 4 -8.75 -12.49 -0.61
CA GLU A 4 -8.21 -12.16 0.69
C GLU A 4 -7.00 -11.21 0.55
N ILE A 5 -6.89 -10.25 1.47
CA ILE A 5 -5.74 -9.36 1.51
C ILE A 5 -4.75 -9.89 2.55
N ILE A 6 -3.51 -10.11 2.12
CA ILE A 6 -2.44 -10.58 3.01
C ILE A 6 -1.29 -9.58 2.95
N PHE A 7 -0.95 -9.00 4.11
CA PHE A 7 0.18 -8.08 4.22
C PHE A 7 1.46 -8.85 4.46
N ALA A 8 2.50 -8.56 3.69
CA ALA A 8 3.85 -8.96 4.06
C ALA A 8 4.20 -8.27 5.39
N SER A 9 5.03 -8.91 6.22
CA SER A 9 5.34 -8.38 7.55
C SER A 9 5.97 -6.98 7.47
N ALA A 10 6.84 -6.72 6.49
CA ALA A 10 7.43 -5.40 6.29
C ALA A 10 6.37 -4.36 5.93
N ALA A 11 5.41 -4.72 5.06
CA ALA A 11 4.34 -3.82 4.66
C ALA A 11 3.43 -3.49 5.86
N ARG A 12 3.14 -4.49 6.69
CA ARG A 12 2.34 -4.28 7.89
C ARG A 12 3.02 -3.32 8.85
N ARG A 13 4.32 -3.51 9.06
CA ARG A 13 5.09 -2.62 9.92
C ARG A 13 5.11 -1.20 9.39
N GLU A 14 5.35 -1.02 8.08
CA GLU A 14 5.34 0.30 7.45
C GLU A 14 4.01 1.00 7.66
N PHE A 15 2.92 0.26 7.47
CA PHE A 15 1.58 0.80 7.64
C PHE A 15 1.34 1.25 9.08
N ASP A 16 1.63 0.38 10.04
CA ASP A 16 1.41 0.68 11.46
C ASP A 16 2.27 1.86 11.93
N GLU A 17 3.54 1.90 11.54
CA GLU A 17 4.45 2.98 11.91
C GLU A 17 4.01 4.32 11.30
N THR A 18 3.51 4.31 10.08
CA THR A 18 3.04 5.52 9.42
C THR A 18 1.80 6.09 10.10
N ILE A 19 0.88 5.21 10.52
CA ILE A 19 -0.31 5.63 11.28
C ILE A 19 0.14 6.36 12.56
N LEU A 20 1.07 5.77 13.29
CA LEU A 20 1.57 6.37 14.54
C LEU A 20 2.28 7.70 14.29
N TRP A 21 3.08 7.75 13.21
CA TRP A 21 3.79 8.97 12.86
C TRP A 21 2.81 10.12 12.57
N TYR A 22 1.76 9.84 11.80
CA TYR A 22 0.75 10.87 11.50
C TYR A 22 -0.01 11.32 12.75
N ASP A 23 -0.35 10.38 13.65
CA ASP A 23 -1.03 10.75 14.89
C ASP A 23 -0.14 11.60 15.80
N ASP A 24 1.18 11.40 15.77
CA ASP A 24 2.11 12.28 16.48
C ASP A 24 2.14 13.69 15.89
N GLN A 25 1.96 13.83 14.58
CA GLN A 25 1.89 15.14 13.94
C GLN A 25 0.59 15.86 14.28
N GLN A 26 -0.51 15.13 14.27
CA GLN A 26 -1.84 15.69 14.53
C GLN A 26 -2.76 14.57 14.98
N PRO A 27 -3.35 14.65 16.18
CA PRO A 27 -4.29 13.63 16.65
C PRO A 27 -5.43 13.38 15.62
N GLY A 28 -5.66 12.13 15.30
CA GLY A 28 -6.68 11.71 14.33
C GLY A 28 -6.19 11.58 12.90
N LEU A 29 -5.03 12.15 12.57
CA LEU A 29 -4.51 12.10 11.19
C LEU A 29 -4.09 10.68 10.80
N GLY A 30 -3.58 9.90 11.75
CA GLY A 30 -3.26 8.49 11.50
C GLY A 30 -4.49 7.67 11.10
N GLY A 31 -5.64 7.95 11.72
CA GLY A 31 -6.89 7.31 11.34
C GLY A 31 -7.34 7.70 9.94
N GLU A 32 -7.10 8.95 9.53
CA GLU A 32 -7.39 9.37 8.15
C GLU A 32 -6.51 8.66 7.15
N PHE A 33 -5.22 8.48 7.47
CA PHE A 33 -4.30 7.72 6.62
C PHE A 33 -4.74 6.26 6.51
N GLU A 34 -5.08 5.65 7.63
CA GLU A 34 -5.57 4.26 7.67
C GLU A 34 -6.82 4.10 6.80
N ALA A 35 -7.77 5.03 6.90
CA ALA A 35 -8.99 4.99 6.10
C ALA A 35 -8.68 5.09 4.60
N GLU A 36 -7.73 5.94 4.22
CA GLU A 36 -7.34 6.07 2.82
C GLU A 36 -6.68 4.80 2.29
N VAL A 37 -5.79 4.17 3.07
CA VAL A 37 -5.18 2.90 2.68
C VAL A 37 -6.27 1.83 2.48
N ASN A 38 -7.20 1.74 3.42
CA ASN A 38 -8.27 0.75 3.32
C ASN A 38 -9.18 1.01 2.12
N ARG A 39 -9.45 2.27 1.80
CA ARG A 39 -10.23 2.63 0.61
C ARG A 39 -9.55 2.15 -0.67
N VAL A 40 -8.23 2.38 -0.77
CA VAL A 40 -7.47 1.96 -1.95
C VAL A 40 -7.41 0.43 -2.03
N ILE A 41 -7.26 -0.26 -0.89
CA ILE A 41 -7.30 -1.73 -0.87
C ILE A 41 -8.64 -2.25 -1.40
N GLU A 42 -9.76 -1.63 -1.05
CA GLU A 42 -11.06 -2.02 -1.61
C GLU A 42 -11.10 -1.85 -3.13
N GLU A 43 -10.52 -0.76 -3.65
CA GLU A 43 -10.41 -0.55 -5.09
C GLU A 43 -9.56 -1.64 -5.75
N ILE A 44 -8.46 -2.03 -5.11
CA ILE A 44 -7.59 -3.10 -5.60
C ILE A 44 -8.36 -4.42 -5.65
N GLN A 45 -9.16 -4.73 -4.63
CA GLN A 45 -9.94 -5.96 -4.60
C GLN A 45 -10.97 -6.01 -5.72
N LYS A 46 -11.56 -4.87 -6.06
CA LYS A 46 -12.59 -4.81 -7.11
C LYS A 46 -12.02 -5.01 -8.50
N ASN A 47 -10.86 -4.43 -8.80
CA ASN A 47 -10.29 -4.49 -10.13
C ASN A 47 -8.77 -4.31 -10.08
N PRO A 48 -8.03 -5.34 -9.64
CA PRO A 48 -6.58 -5.21 -9.45
C PRO A 48 -5.80 -4.96 -10.75
N GLU A 49 -6.31 -5.44 -11.89
CA GLU A 49 -5.61 -5.31 -13.17
C GLU A 49 -5.61 -3.88 -13.72
N ARG A 50 -6.45 -2.98 -13.20
CA ARG A 50 -6.46 -1.59 -13.65
C ARG A 50 -5.23 -0.81 -13.19
N PHE A 51 -4.52 -1.33 -12.20
CA PHE A 51 -3.32 -0.67 -11.68
C PHE A 51 -2.09 -1.12 -12.45
N ARG A 52 -1.16 -0.21 -12.69
CA ARG A 52 -0.02 -0.49 -13.57
C ARG A 52 0.99 -1.42 -12.91
N LEU A 53 1.65 -2.21 -13.73
CA LEU A 53 2.78 -3.03 -13.31
C LEU A 53 4.01 -2.14 -13.10
N VAL A 54 4.73 -2.39 -12.00
CA VAL A 54 6.00 -1.73 -11.70
C VAL A 54 7.13 -2.74 -11.52
N GLY A 55 6.82 -4.02 -11.58
CA GLY A 55 7.75 -5.14 -11.57
C GLY A 55 7.18 -6.24 -12.45
N VAL A 56 7.73 -7.46 -12.36
CA VAL A 56 7.27 -8.57 -13.20
C VAL A 56 5.81 -8.90 -12.90
N THR A 57 5.46 -8.98 -11.61
CA THR A 57 4.09 -9.28 -11.19
C THR A 57 3.53 -8.26 -10.23
N THR A 58 4.31 -7.24 -9.86
CA THR A 58 3.92 -6.27 -8.84
C THR A 58 3.25 -5.07 -9.49
N ARG A 59 2.13 -4.65 -8.91
CA ARG A 59 1.37 -3.47 -9.31
C ARG A 59 1.45 -2.40 -8.24
N LYS A 60 1.16 -1.16 -8.63
CA LYS A 60 1.26 -0.01 -7.74
C LYS A 60 -0.03 0.78 -7.76
N ALA A 61 -0.58 1.05 -6.58
CA ALA A 61 -1.76 1.90 -6.41
C ALA A 61 -1.38 3.09 -5.54
N ARG A 62 -1.54 4.29 -6.09
CA ARG A 62 -1.21 5.53 -5.38
C ARG A 62 -2.37 5.98 -4.52
N LEU A 63 -2.07 6.43 -3.30
CA LEU A 63 -3.07 7.07 -2.45
C LEU A 63 -3.40 8.46 -3.00
N LEU A 64 -4.53 9.03 -2.56
CA LEU A 64 -5.01 10.30 -3.07
C LEU A 64 -4.89 11.41 -2.01
N HIS A 65 -5.10 12.66 -2.47
CA HIS A 65 -5.17 13.85 -1.63
C HIS A 65 -3.87 14.06 -0.84
N ARG A 66 -3.97 14.38 0.45
CA ARG A 66 -2.80 14.69 1.28
C ARG A 66 -1.83 13.53 1.45
N PHE A 67 -2.24 12.32 1.10
CA PHE A 67 -1.41 11.11 1.24
C PHE A 67 -0.83 10.64 -0.08
N ASP A 68 -0.84 11.48 -1.11
CA ASP A 68 -0.47 11.08 -2.47
C ASP A 68 1.02 10.78 -2.66
N ARG A 69 1.85 11.06 -1.67
CA ARG A 69 3.25 10.63 -1.68
C ARG A 69 3.41 9.13 -1.38
N TYR A 70 2.35 8.48 -0.89
CA TYR A 70 2.37 7.05 -0.56
C TYR A 70 1.73 6.23 -1.66
N SER A 71 2.22 5.01 -1.82
CA SER A 71 1.66 4.03 -2.75
C SER A 71 1.64 2.66 -2.10
N ILE A 72 0.69 1.84 -2.54
CA ILE A 72 0.58 0.44 -2.13
C ILE A 72 1.11 -0.40 -3.28
N CYS A 73 2.14 -1.22 -3.02
CA CYS A 73 2.63 -2.18 -3.99
C CYS A 73 2.07 -3.55 -3.63
N PHE A 74 1.55 -4.26 -4.64
CA PHE A 74 0.85 -5.52 -4.42
C PHE A 74 1.04 -6.46 -5.61
N TYR A 75 0.81 -7.74 -5.38
CA TYR A 75 0.71 -8.75 -6.43
C TYR A 75 -0.62 -9.49 -6.32
N VAL A 76 -1.05 -10.10 -7.41
CA VAL A 76 -2.36 -10.77 -7.48
C VAL A 76 -2.14 -12.28 -7.67
N ARG A 77 -2.82 -13.07 -6.86
CA ARG A 77 -2.91 -14.53 -7.01
C ARG A 77 -4.39 -14.91 -7.12
N PRO A 78 -4.70 -16.12 -7.58
CA PRO A 78 -6.12 -16.51 -7.72
C PRO A 78 -6.93 -16.40 -6.44
N ASP A 79 -6.34 -16.66 -5.28
CA ASP A 79 -7.03 -16.71 -3.99
C ASP A 79 -6.74 -15.53 -3.08
N HIS A 80 -5.72 -14.71 -3.39
CA HIS A 80 -5.36 -13.60 -2.51
C HIS A 80 -4.62 -12.50 -3.26
N ILE A 81 -4.53 -11.34 -2.61
CA ILE A 81 -3.70 -10.22 -3.04
C ILE A 81 -2.69 -9.98 -1.93
N GLY A 82 -1.40 -10.03 -2.28
CA GLY A 82 -0.33 -9.77 -1.33
C GLY A 82 0.09 -8.31 -1.34
N ILE A 83 0.04 -7.66 -0.19
CA ILE A 83 0.54 -6.28 -0.05
C ILE A 83 2.02 -6.36 0.30
N VAL A 84 2.86 -5.91 -0.61
CA VAL A 84 4.32 -5.99 -0.49
C VAL A 84 4.87 -4.79 0.27
N SER A 85 4.27 -3.62 0.06
CA SER A 85 4.79 -2.38 0.64
C SER A 85 3.68 -1.33 0.71
N VAL A 86 3.72 -0.52 1.78
CA VAL A 86 3.05 0.77 1.85
C VAL A 86 4.18 1.79 1.76
N PHE A 87 4.47 2.23 0.55
CA PHE A 87 5.71 2.90 0.21
C PHE A 87 5.58 4.41 0.19
N ASP A 88 6.50 5.09 0.89
CA ASP A 88 6.64 6.54 0.84
C ASP A 88 7.52 6.90 -0.36
N GLY A 89 6.97 7.59 -1.35
CA GLY A 89 7.70 7.98 -2.55
C GLY A 89 8.86 8.94 -2.32
N ALA A 90 8.93 9.55 -1.13
CA ALA A 90 10.07 10.39 -0.77
C ALA A 90 11.27 9.58 -0.29
N ARG A 91 11.11 8.27 -0.04
CA ARG A 91 12.21 7.40 0.36
C ARG A 91 12.99 6.91 -0.84
N ASN A 92 14.15 6.27 -0.56
CA ASN A 92 15.05 5.77 -1.57
C ASN A 92 14.38 4.71 -2.46
N PRO A 93 14.20 4.97 -3.77
CA PRO A 93 13.59 4.00 -4.68
C PRO A 93 14.34 2.69 -4.80
N ALA A 94 15.65 2.67 -4.55
CA ALA A 94 16.46 1.46 -4.63
C ALA A 94 16.02 0.43 -3.58
N GLU A 95 15.60 0.89 -2.40
CA GLU A 95 15.10 0.00 -1.35
C GLU A 95 13.82 -0.72 -1.79
N LEU A 96 12.91 0.01 -2.43
CA LEU A 96 11.70 -0.58 -2.97
C LEU A 96 12.04 -1.62 -4.05
N ARG A 97 12.93 -1.29 -4.97
CA ARG A 97 13.30 -2.20 -6.06
C ARG A 97 13.88 -3.51 -5.55
N ARG A 98 14.62 -3.50 -4.44
CA ARG A 98 15.14 -4.74 -3.84
C ARG A 98 14.04 -5.63 -3.30
N ARG A 99 12.88 -5.07 -2.96
CA ARG A 99 11.73 -5.81 -2.40
C ARG A 99 10.80 -6.32 -3.49
N LEU A 100 10.88 -5.76 -4.70
CA LEU A 100 10.08 -6.18 -5.84
C LEU A 100 10.76 -7.36 -6.54
N LYS A 101 9.98 -8.37 -6.86
CA LYS A 101 10.48 -9.55 -7.57
C LYS A 101 9.69 -9.79 -8.83
#